data_e6d4315e9168f372f33e13cc970b42dc
#
_entry.id   e6d4315e9168f372f33e13cc970b42dc
#
_cell.length_a   1.000
_cell.length_b   1.000
_cell.length_c   1.000
_cell.angle_alpha   90.00
_cell.angle_beta   90.00
_cell.angle_gamma   90.00
#
_symmetry.space_group_name_H-M   'P 1'
#
loop_
_entity.id
_entity.type
_entity.pdbx_description
1 polymer ?
#
loop_
_entity_poly.entity_id
_entity_poly.type
_entity_poly.pdbx_seq_one_letter_code
_entity_poly.pdbx_strand_id
1 'polypeptide(L)'
;MSDTPEIPDTVVFDAEPLVAYFCDEPGSDTIEQYVDAVEGAADGYISAINLAEVQYIVRAIDGEKRANAVVDVLAESGIRRVDTEQTWRLAADFKFCRSPALGDAFALGAAAHVDGTLLVGADDDCHDITAVSITRFRTEPV
;
A
#
# COMPACT_ATOMS: atom_id res chain seq x y z
N MET A 1 -24.92 8.41 10.08
CA MET A 1 -24.14 8.11 8.85
C MET A 1 -22.84 7.44 9.25
N SER A 2 -22.51 6.35 8.61
CA SER A 2 -21.31 5.61 8.94
C SER A 2 -20.09 6.19 8.19
N ASP A 3 -18.98 6.42 8.89
CA ASP A 3 -17.70 6.80 8.29
C ASP A 3 -16.89 5.59 7.85
N THR A 4 -17.52 4.40 7.85
CA THR A 4 -16.88 3.17 7.42
C THR A 4 -16.58 3.21 5.92
N PRO A 5 -15.33 3.03 5.50
CA PRO A 5 -15.01 3.03 4.08
C PRO A 5 -15.65 1.81 3.39
N GLU A 6 -15.97 2.00 2.12
CA GLU A 6 -16.35 0.89 1.26
C GLU A 6 -15.08 0.18 0.81
N ILE A 7 -14.87 -1.05 1.30
CA ILE A 7 -13.65 -1.78 1.07
C ILE A 7 -13.79 -2.69 -0.16
N PRO A 8 -12.89 -2.52 -1.17
CA PRO A 8 -12.89 -3.38 -2.34
C PRO A 8 -12.60 -4.85 -2.00
N ASP A 9 -12.99 -5.76 -2.87
CA ASP A 9 -12.69 -7.19 -2.72
C ASP A 9 -11.19 -7.48 -2.77
N THR A 10 -10.44 -6.70 -3.52
CA THR A 10 -8.98 -6.84 -3.66
C THR A 10 -8.34 -5.49 -3.43
N VAL A 11 -7.48 -5.40 -2.41
CA VAL A 11 -6.80 -4.19 -1.99
C VAL A 11 -5.30 -4.37 -2.14
N VAL A 12 -4.65 -3.41 -2.78
CA VAL A 12 -3.18 -3.35 -2.84
C VAL A 12 -2.74 -2.15 -2.02
N PHE A 13 -1.85 -2.37 -1.07
CA PHE A 13 -1.37 -1.32 -0.16
C PHE A 13 -0.11 -0.68 -0.71
N ASP A 14 -0.12 0.65 -0.84
CA ASP A 14 1.12 1.42 -0.91
C ASP A 14 1.79 1.44 0.47
N ALA A 15 3.02 1.93 0.56
CA ALA A 15 3.74 1.97 1.84
C ALA A 15 3.12 2.94 2.84
N GLU A 16 2.69 4.12 2.39
CA GLU A 16 2.18 5.18 3.27
C GLU A 16 1.03 4.74 4.17
N PRO A 17 -0.02 4.03 3.68
CA PRO A 17 -1.08 3.54 4.54
C PRO A 17 -0.59 2.66 5.70
N LEU A 18 0.33 1.77 5.41
CA LEU A 18 0.84 0.84 6.44
C LEU A 18 1.76 1.53 7.43
N VAL A 19 2.58 2.47 6.98
CA VAL A 19 3.38 3.31 7.89
C VAL A 19 2.45 4.09 8.83
N ALA A 20 1.39 4.69 8.29
CA ALA A 20 0.41 5.41 9.10
C ALA A 20 -0.25 4.51 10.14
N TYR A 21 -0.58 3.28 9.77
CA TYR A 21 -1.21 2.32 10.66
C TYR A 21 -0.28 1.91 11.80
N PHE A 22 0.95 1.53 11.50
CA PHE A 22 1.90 1.04 12.51
C PHE A 22 2.52 2.16 13.35
N CYS A 23 2.59 3.38 12.83
CA CYS A 23 3.15 4.54 13.54
C CYS A 23 2.08 5.47 14.11
N ASP A 24 0.83 5.04 14.11
CA ASP A 24 -0.32 5.76 14.69
C ASP A 24 -0.43 7.20 14.15
N GLU A 25 -0.30 7.34 12.85
CA GLU A 25 -0.45 8.62 12.16
C GLU A 25 -1.94 8.90 11.80
N PRO A 26 -2.29 10.14 11.41
CA PRO A 26 -3.66 10.44 10.98
C PRO A 26 -4.14 9.49 9.89
N GLY A 27 -5.35 8.97 10.06
CA GLY A 27 -5.96 7.98 9.16
C GLY A 27 -5.72 6.52 9.56
N SER A 28 -4.98 6.25 10.64
CA SER A 28 -4.70 4.88 11.08
C SER A 28 -5.97 4.07 11.35
N ASP A 29 -7.02 4.70 11.87
CA ASP A 29 -8.31 4.04 12.12
C ASP A 29 -8.94 3.52 10.82
N THR A 30 -8.84 4.28 9.74
CA THR A 30 -9.32 3.87 8.43
C THR A 30 -8.54 2.66 7.93
N ILE A 31 -7.22 2.68 8.07
CA ILE A 31 -6.37 1.57 7.62
C ILE A 31 -6.65 0.31 8.45
N GLU A 32 -6.91 0.45 9.75
CA GLU A 32 -7.31 -0.69 10.58
C GLU A 32 -8.50 -1.43 9.98
N GLN A 33 -9.50 -0.71 9.46
CA GLN A 33 -10.66 -1.32 8.82
C GLN A 33 -10.29 -2.10 7.57
N TYR A 34 -9.33 -1.62 6.77
CA TYR A 34 -8.81 -2.35 5.61
C TYR A 34 -8.05 -3.60 6.03
N VAL A 35 -7.21 -3.52 7.05
CA VAL A 35 -6.46 -4.67 7.57
C VAL A 35 -7.43 -5.72 8.12
N ASP A 36 -8.43 -5.32 8.87
CA ASP A 36 -9.46 -6.23 9.40
C ASP A 36 -10.23 -6.93 8.27
N ALA A 37 -10.55 -6.20 7.20
CA ALA A 37 -11.24 -6.79 6.04
C ALA A 37 -10.37 -7.84 5.34
N VAL A 38 -9.07 -7.61 5.22
CA VAL A 38 -8.13 -8.57 4.61
C VAL A 38 -7.99 -9.82 5.48
N GLU A 39 -7.98 -9.68 6.80
CA GLU A 39 -7.98 -10.84 7.71
C GLU A 39 -9.29 -11.64 7.61
N GLY A 40 -10.39 -11.00 7.16
CA GLY A 40 -11.69 -11.63 7.01
C GLY A 40 -11.96 -12.17 5.60
N ALA A 41 -12.43 -11.31 4.72
CA ALA A 41 -12.97 -11.71 3.41
C ALA A 41 -12.26 -11.09 2.20
N ALA A 42 -11.63 -9.92 2.33
CA ALA A 42 -10.95 -9.27 1.21
C ALA A 42 -9.58 -9.87 0.95
N ASP A 43 -9.12 -9.80 -0.29
CA ASP A 43 -7.75 -10.15 -0.65
C ASP A 43 -6.85 -8.92 -0.53
N GLY A 44 -5.72 -9.06 0.14
CA GLY A 44 -4.75 -7.99 0.35
C GLY A 44 -3.39 -8.31 -0.24
N TYR A 45 -2.76 -7.30 -0.82
CA TYR A 45 -1.45 -7.44 -1.46
C TYR A 45 -0.58 -6.20 -1.20
N ILE A 46 0.72 -6.42 -1.24
CA ILE A 46 1.72 -5.34 -1.23
C ILE A 46 2.86 -5.73 -2.16
N SER A 47 3.37 -4.80 -2.97
CA SER A 47 4.55 -5.09 -3.77
C SER A 47 5.78 -5.25 -2.87
N ALA A 48 6.74 -6.07 -3.29
CA ALA A 48 7.99 -6.25 -2.56
C ALA A 48 8.74 -4.93 -2.37
N ILE A 49 8.67 -4.03 -3.35
CA ILE A 49 9.31 -2.71 -3.27
C ILE A 49 8.64 -1.87 -2.17
N ASN A 50 7.32 -1.86 -2.12
CA ASN A 50 6.59 -1.10 -1.09
C ASN A 50 6.76 -1.72 0.29
N LEU A 51 6.91 -3.03 0.39
CA LEU A 51 7.25 -3.69 1.65
C LEU A 51 8.62 -3.24 2.15
N ALA A 52 9.61 -3.13 1.26
CA ALA A 52 10.92 -2.59 1.61
C ALA A 52 10.81 -1.14 2.09
N GLU A 53 9.96 -0.33 1.47
CA GLU A 53 9.71 1.04 1.90
C GLU A 53 9.13 1.08 3.32
N VAL A 54 8.13 0.25 3.62
CA VAL A 54 7.58 0.15 4.98
C VAL A 54 8.69 -0.16 5.97
N GLN A 55 9.54 -1.14 5.66
CA GLN A 55 10.61 -1.57 6.55
C GLN A 55 11.60 -0.45 6.85
N TYR A 56 12.13 0.23 5.82
CA TYR A 56 13.15 1.24 6.08
C TYR A 56 12.57 2.53 6.67
N ILE A 57 11.31 2.89 6.34
CA ILE A 57 10.66 4.06 6.93
C ILE A 57 10.39 3.83 8.42
N VAL A 58 9.82 2.68 8.80
CA VAL A 58 9.59 2.35 10.20
C VAL A 58 10.90 2.26 10.96
N ARG A 59 11.95 1.71 10.34
CA ARG A 59 13.28 1.65 10.94
C ARG A 59 13.82 3.05 11.24
N ALA A 60 13.63 4.00 10.33
CA ALA A 60 14.06 5.39 10.54
C ALA A 60 13.30 6.07 11.68
N ILE A 61 12.02 5.73 11.86
CA ILE A 61 11.16 6.34 12.90
C ILE A 61 11.37 5.66 14.26
N ASP A 62 11.33 4.32 14.30
CA ASP A 62 11.22 3.54 15.54
C ASP A 62 12.32 2.49 15.72
N GLY A 63 13.29 2.41 14.84
CA GLY A 63 14.43 1.50 14.95
C GLY A 63 14.21 0.13 14.31
N GLU A 64 15.30 -0.63 14.22
CA GLU A 64 15.35 -1.91 13.49
C GLU A 64 14.44 -2.98 14.09
N LYS A 65 14.41 -3.08 15.40
CA LYS A 65 13.59 -4.10 16.09
C LYS A 65 12.11 -3.92 15.78
N ARG A 66 11.62 -2.68 15.84
CA ARG A 66 10.24 -2.35 15.54
C ARG A 66 9.93 -2.60 14.07
N ALA A 67 10.83 -2.21 13.16
CA ALA A 67 10.65 -2.42 11.71
C ALA A 67 10.55 -3.91 11.38
N ASN A 68 11.39 -4.75 11.96
CA ASN A 68 11.33 -6.19 11.75
C ASN A 68 10.02 -6.79 12.29
N ALA A 69 9.57 -6.32 13.44
CA ALA A 69 8.29 -6.77 14.02
C ALA A 69 7.11 -6.40 13.13
N VAL A 70 7.12 -5.20 12.54
CA VAL A 70 6.07 -4.75 11.61
C VAL A 70 5.99 -5.65 10.37
N VAL A 71 7.13 -5.96 9.77
CA VAL A 71 7.18 -6.84 8.59
C VAL A 71 6.66 -8.25 8.93
N ASP A 72 7.01 -8.78 10.10
CA ASP A 72 6.52 -10.08 10.56
C ASP A 72 5.00 -10.08 10.77
N VAL A 73 4.46 -9.01 11.36
CA VAL A 73 3.00 -8.86 11.55
C VAL A 73 2.29 -8.78 10.19
N LEU A 74 2.84 -8.06 9.22
CA LEU A 74 2.27 -7.99 7.87
C LEU A 74 2.21 -9.38 7.22
N ALA A 75 3.27 -10.17 7.35
CA ALA A 75 3.30 -11.53 6.80
C ALA A 75 2.20 -12.42 7.40
N GLU A 76 1.84 -12.20 8.66
CA GLU A 76 0.81 -12.97 9.37
C GLU A 76 -0.60 -12.44 9.15
N SER A 77 -0.77 -11.21 8.65
CA SER A 77 -2.07 -10.54 8.53
C SER A 77 -2.89 -10.95 7.32
N GLY A 78 -2.32 -11.76 6.43
CA GLY A 78 -2.97 -12.14 5.17
C GLY A 78 -2.66 -11.20 4.00
N ILE A 79 -1.88 -10.14 4.21
CA ILE A 79 -1.42 -9.28 3.13
C ILE A 79 -0.27 -10.01 2.41
N ARG A 80 -0.52 -10.38 1.15
CA ARG A 80 0.42 -11.18 0.36
C ARG A 80 1.39 -10.28 -0.39
N ARG A 81 2.64 -10.72 -0.45
CA ARG A 81 3.66 -10.00 -1.21
C ARG A 81 3.55 -10.33 -2.69
N VAL A 82 3.54 -9.29 -3.54
CA VAL A 82 3.66 -9.42 -4.99
C VAL A 82 5.12 -9.18 -5.37
N ASP A 83 5.80 -10.20 -5.88
CA ASP A 83 7.21 -10.13 -6.17
C ASP A 83 7.50 -9.31 -7.44
N THR A 84 8.67 -8.67 -7.47
CA THR A 84 9.09 -7.83 -8.60
C THR A 84 9.19 -8.58 -9.91
N GLU A 85 9.46 -9.88 -9.86
CA GLU A 85 9.51 -10.76 -11.04
C GLU A 85 8.21 -10.70 -11.85
N GLN A 86 7.08 -10.55 -11.17
CA GLN A 86 5.76 -10.54 -11.80
C GLN A 86 5.32 -9.16 -12.25
N THR A 87 5.93 -8.08 -11.75
CA THR A 87 5.42 -6.72 -11.91
C THR A 87 6.38 -5.72 -12.53
N TRP A 88 7.65 -6.08 -12.74
CA TRP A 88 8.62 -5.08 -13.19
C TRP A 88 8.28 -4.48 -14.57
N ARG A 89 7.71 -5.26 -15.48
CA ARG A 89 7.32 -4.73 -16.80
C ARG A 89 6.17 -3.74 -16.68
N LEU A 90 5.15 -4.06 -15.88
CA LEU A 90 4.05 -3.14 -15.61
C LEU A 90 4.55 -1.86 -14.95
N ALA A 91 5.44 -2.00 -13.96
CA ALA A 91 6.03 -0.85 -13.29
C ALA A 91 6.82 0.03 -14.26
N ALA A 92 7.59 -0.60 -15.16
CA ALA A 92 8.35 0.13 -16.20
C ALA A 92 7.42 0.91 -17.13
N ASP A 93 6.30 0.32 -17.52
CA ASP A 93 5.31 0.98 -18.37
C ASP A 93 4.69 2.20 -17.66
N PHE A 94 4.28 2.06 -16.39
CA PHE A 94 3.77 3.18 -15.62
C PHE A 94 4.82 4.28 -15.45
N LYS A 95 6.05 3.90 -15.14
CA LYS A 95 7.17 4.85 -15.00
C LYS A 95 7.40 5.63 -16.30
N PHE A 96 7.38 4.95 -17.43
CA PHE A 96 7.58 5.57 -18.74
C PHE A 96 6.43 6.51 -19.10
N CYS A 97 5.18 6.08 -18.93
CA CYS A 97 4.00 6.81 -19.40
C CYS A 97 3.63 7.99 -18.52
N ARG A 98 3.85 7.91 -17.20
CA ARG A 98 3.38 8.90 -16.21
C ARG A 98 4.47 9.45 -15.32
N SER A 99 5.63 8.83 -15.34
CA SER A 99 6.81 9.26 -14.59
C SER A 99 6.62 9.38 -13.06
N PRO A 100 5.83 8.50 -12.40
CA PRO A 100 5.74 8.54 -10.94
C PRO A 100 7.08 8.14 -10.31
N ALA A 101 7.22 8.32 -8.99
CA ALA A 101 8.33 7.74 -8.25
C ALA A 101 8.36 6.22 -8.45
N LEU A 102 9.53 5.60 -8.36
CA LEU A 102 9.69 4.16 -8.64
C LEU A 102 8.82 3.31 -7.71
N GLY A 103 8.73 3.65 -6.43
CA GLY A 103 7.86 2.95 -5.48
C GLY A 103 6.40 2.99 -5.90
N ASP A 104 5.91 4.15 -6.36
CA ASP A 104 4.53 4.30 -6.86
C ASP A 104 4.32 3.51 -8.14
N ALA A 105 5.33 3.45 -9.02
CA ALA A 105 5.24 2.65 -10.24
C ALA A 105 5.06 1.16 -9.92
N PHE A 106 5.76 0.64 -8.91
CA PHE A 106 5.60 -0.76 -8.48
C PHE A 106 4.28 -1.00 -7.76
N ALA A 107 3.77 -0.02 -6.99
CA ALA A 107 2.45 -0.11 -6.39
C ALA A 107 1.36 -0.21 -7.48
N LEU A 108 1.44 0.64 -8.49
CA LEU A 108 0.54 0.60 -9.64
C LEU A 108 0.66 -0.72 -10.41
N GLY A 109 1.88 -1.19 -10.63
CA GLY A 109 2.14 -2.47 -11.28
C GLY A 109 1.53 -3.65 -10.53
N ALA A 110 1.66 -3.66 -9.21
CA ALA A 110 1.04 -4.70 -8.37
C ALA A 110 -0.48 -4.66 -8.47
N ALA A 111 -1.08 -3.47 -8.40
CA ALA A 111 -2.53 -3.32 -8.50
C ALA A 111 -3.06 -3.80 -9.87
N ALA A 112 -2.36 -3.46 -10.95
CA ALA A 112 -2.71 -3.92 -12.29
C ALA A 112 -2.57 -5.45 -12.41
N HIS A 113 -1.53 -6.01 -11.82
CA HIS A 113 -1.26 -7.45 -11.89
C HIS A 113 -2.37 -8.29 -11.22
N VAL A 114 -2.87 -7.85 -10.06
CA VAL A 114 -3.92 -8.57 -9.32
C VAL A 114 -5.32 -8.04 -9.61
N ASP A 115 -5.45 -7.05 -10.47
CA ASP A 115 -6.72 -6.37 -10.77
C ASP A 115 -7.39 -5.84 -9.49
N GLY A 116 -6.61 -5.19 -8.65
CA GLY A 116 -7.05 -4.67 -7.36
C GLY A 116 -7.13 -3.16 -7.32
N THR A 117 -7.68 -2.63 -6.23
CA THR A 117 -7.71 -1.20 -5.94
C THR A 117 -6.47 -0.85 -5.12
N LEU A 118 -5.71 0.15 -5.58
CA LEU A 118 -4.54 0.65 -4.88
C LEU A 118 -4.96 1.64 -3.79
N LEU A 119 -4.56 1.36 -2.55
CA LEU A 119 -4.78 2.24 -1.40
C LEU A 119 -3.51 3.06 -1.17
N VAL A 120 -3.65 4.39 -1.30
CA VAL A 120 -2.56 5.34 -1.20
C VAL A 120 -2.88 6.43 -0.18
N GLY A 121 -1.88 7.22 0.18
CA GLY A 121 -2.04 8.41 1.02
C GLY A 121 -2.00 9.70 0.22
N ALA A 122 -1.45 10.76 0.80
CA ALA A 122 -1.37 12.08 0.20
C ALA A 122 -0.06 12.33 -0.58
N ASP A 123 0.99 11.58 -0.26
CA ASP A 123 2.35 11.82 -0.77
C ASP A 123 2.69 11.02 -2.05
N ASP A 124 1.70 10.39 -2.66
CA ASP A 124 1.91 9.60 -3.87
C ASP A 124 1.92 10.45 -5.16
N ASP A 125 2.41 9.86 -6.24
CA ASP A 125 2.46 10.47 -7.57
C ASP A 125 1.38 9.91 -8.52
N CYS A 126 0.26 9.41 -7.98
CA CYS A 126 -0.76 8.70 -8.77
C CYS A 126 -1.94 9.58 -9.20
N HIS A 127 -1.79 10.91 -9.22
CA HIS A 127 -2.91 11.85 -9.40
C HIS A 127 -3.65 11.72 -10.74
N ASP A 128 -2.95 11.44 -11.83
CA ASP A 128 -3.55 11.40 -13.17
C ASP A 128 -3.67 9.98 -13.72
N ILE A 129 -3.56 8.97 -12.86
CA ILE A 129 -3.63 7.58 -13.29
C ILE A 129 -5.08 7.11 -13.29
N THR A 130 -5.54 6.59 -14.43
CA THR A 130 -6.90 6.06 -14.60
C THR A 130 -6.93 4.58 -14.94
N ALA A 131 -5.79 3.97 -15.25
CA ALA A 131 -5.69 2.55 -15.61
C ALA A 131 -5.86 1.62 -14.40
N VAL A 132 -5.74 2.13 -13.19
CA VAL A 132 -5.87 1.41 -11.92
C VAL A 132 -6.86 2.17 -11.05
N SER A 133 -7.74 1.46 -10.36
CA SER A 133 -8.60 2.07 -9.34
C SER A 133 -7.75 2.49 -8.14
N ILE A 134 -7.88 3.73 -7.70
CA ILE A 134 -7.07 4.29 -6.61
C ILE A 134 -7.99 4.87 -5.55
N THR A 135 -7.73 4.53 -4.30
CA THR A 135 -8.43 5.09 -3.12
C THR A 135 -7.39 5.75 -2.21
N ARG A 136 -7.70 6.96 -1.74
CA ARG A 136 -6.85 7.69 -0.81
C ARG A 136 -7.45 7.61 0.59
N PHE A 137 -6.63 7.19 1.57
CA PHE A 137 -7.11 7.13 2.96
C PHE A 137 -7.00 8.46 3.68
N ARG A 138 -6.17 9.36 3.17
CA ARG A 138 -6.06 10.75 3.65
C ARG A 138 -5.61 11.64 2.50
N THR A 139 -5.98 12.92 2.55
CA THR A 139 -5.70 13.88 1.47
C THR A 139 -4.64 14.90 1.85
N GLU A 140 -4.27 14.97 3.12
CA GLU A 140 -3.26 15.91 3.60
C GLU A 140 -2.04 15.14 4.12
N PRO A 141 -0.82 15.58 3.80
CA PRO A 141 0.40 14.98 4.34
C PRO A 141 0.50 15.23 5.85
N VAL A 142 1.20 14.35 6.52
CA VAL A 142 1.47 14.46 7.96
C VAL A 142 2.55 15.50 8.24
#